data_b5309fc6d971615ae2f2e97f194fd910
#
_entry.id   b5309fc6d971615ae2f2e97f194fd910
#
_cell.length_a   1.000
_cell.length_b   1.000
_cell.length_c   1.000
_cell.angle_alpha   90.00
_cell.angle_beta   90.00
_cell.angle_gamma   90.00
#
_symmetry.space_group_name_H-M   'P 1'
#
loop_
_entity.id
_entity.type
_entity.pdbx_description
1 polymer ?
#
loop_
_entity_poly.entity_id
_entity_poly.type
_entity_poly.pdbx_seq_one_letter_code
_entity_poly.pdbx_strand_id
1 'polypeptide(L)'
;MNGVRLFDVKLRWCWNRFATRRHLVPFLLAVPVLISPRVATGQGSNHAETAVVFYADPGVEDAVWPSLMDAFHDEVAREANDYPLPSNAEPIRGSSVREGQEFGYVIQVHLIGRCDVVQQAERPLPRGPLGWVLDVSGEIQPFVYISCARLSQFLNPTTLGMNEDQRREAMARAISRIAIHEWIHIDAQSAHHANHGIRQAELSGEELTEGPAGGR
;
A
#
# COMPACT_ATOMS: atom_id res chain seq x y z
N MET A 1 -9.28 -18.30 17.59
CA MET A 1 -8.49 -17.15 17.15
C MET A 1 -7.72 -17.59 15.90
N ASN A 2 -8.23 -17.27 14.72
CA ASN A 2 -7.62 -17.69 13.45
C ASN A 2 -6.92 -16.47 12.84
N GLY A 3 -5.62 -16.34 13.10
CA GLY A 3 -4.79 -15.33 12.43
C GLY A 3 -4.65 -15.69 10.95
N VAL A 4 -4.88 -14.76 10.06
CA VAL A 4 -4.66 -14.92 8.63
C VAL A 4 -3.30 -14.34 8.28
N ARG A 5 -2.42 -15.15 7.74
CA ARG A 5 -1.08 -14.72 7.30
C ARG A 5 -1.20 -13.79 6.11
N LEU A 6 -0.64 -12.61 6.20
CA LEU A 6 -0.57 -11.63 5.12
C LEU A 6 0.34 -12.08 3.96
N PHE A 7 1.27 -12.99 4.22
CA PHE A 7 2.19 -13.51 3.20
C PHE A 7 2.34 -15.03 3.23
N ASP A 8 1.87 -15.71 2.21
CA ASP A 8 2.46 -16.98 1.75
C ASP A 8 2.10 -17.23 0.27
N VAL A 9 2.79 -16.56 -0.63
CA VAL A 9 2.81 -16.95 -2.05
C VAL A 9 4.23 -17.24 -2.47
N LYS A 10 4.67 -18.47 -2.20
CA LYS A 10 5.82 -19.06 -2.92
C LYS A 10 5.40 -19.37 -4.35
N LEU A 11 5.46 -18.39 -5.23
CA LEU A 11 5.49 -18.62 -6.67
C LEU A 11 6.86 -19.19 -7.04
N ARG A 12 6.94 -20.54 -7.12
CA ARG A 12 8.05 -21.24 -7.75
C ARG A 12 8.01 -20.93 -9.24
N TRP A 13 8.76 -19.93 -9.68
CA TRP A 13 9.09 -19.79 -11.09
C TRP A 13 10.33 -20.63 -11.41
N CYS A 14 10.17 -21.55 -12.38
CA CYS A 14 11.27 -22.33 -12.94
C CYS A 14 12.28 -21.41 -13.63
N TRP A 15 13.48 -21.36 -13.08
CA TRP A 15 14.63 -20.73 -13.69
C TRP A 15 15.11 -21.57 -14.89
N ASN A 16 14.90 -21.08 -16.08
CA ASN A 16 15.60 -21.57 -17.25
C ASN A 16 16.91 -20.77 -17.39
N ARG A 17 18.02 -21.49 -17.17
CA ARG A 17 19.39 -20.99 -17.36
C ARG A 17 19.60 -20.66 -18.83
N PHE A 18 19.86 -19.40 -19.13
CA PHE A 18 20.52 -19.04 -20.39
C PHE A 18 21.96 -18.64 -20.12
N ALA A 19 22.84 -19.40 -20.80
CA ALA A 19 24.28 -19.31 -20.71
C ALA A 19 24.83 -18.00 -21.29
N THR A 20 25.79 -17.47 -20.58
CA THR A 20 26.65 -16.35 -20.96
C THR A 20 27.36 -16.56 -22.28
N ARG A 21 27.23 -15.64 -23.20
CA ARG A 21 28.23 -15.41 -24.28
C ARG A 21 28.89 -14.04 -24.03
N ARG A 22 30.17 -14.13 -23.65
CA ARG A 22 31.08 -12.99 -23.62
C ARG A 22 31.34 -12.51 -25.07
N HIS A 23 31.02 -11.27 -25.37
CA HIS A 23 31.58 -10.57 -26.54
C HIS A 23 32.45 -9.42 -26.04
N LEU A 24 33.74 -9.54 -26.36
CA LEU A 24 34.74 -8.48 -26.31
C LEU A 24 34.35 -7.41 -27.33
N VAL A 25 34.26 -6.16 -26.92
CA VAL A 25 34.12 -5.00 -27.82
C VAL A 25 35.25 -4.01 -27.51
N PRO A 26 35.91 -3.46 -28.56
CA PRO A 26 37.14 -2.74 -28.39
C PRO A 26 36.98 -1.28 -27.95
N PHE A 27 38.02 -0.80 -27.29
CA PHE A 27 38.27 0.59 -26.90
C PHE A 27 38.03 1.58 -28.04
N LEU A 28 37.16 2.54 -27.84
CA LEU A 28 37.07 3.77 -28.60
C LEU A 28 37.40 4.95 -27.72
N LEU A 29 38.44 5.70 -28.14
CA LEU A 29 38.93 6.91 -27.51
C LEU A 29 37.83 7.97 -27.38
N ALA A 30 37.50 8.34 -26.16
CA ALA A 30 36.60 9.44 -25.86
C ALA A 30 37.36 10.76 -25.84
N VAL A 31 36.98 11.67 -26.72
CA VAL A 31 37.37 13.09 -26.67
C VAL A 31 36.61 13.77 -25.53
N PRO A 32 37.27 14.49 -24.59
CA PRO A 32 36.58 15.21 -23.56
C PRO A 32 35.96 16.50 -24.14
N VAL A 33 34.64 16.50 -24.29
CA VAL A 33 33.86 17.72 -24.50
C VAL A 33 33.70 18.38 -23.13
N LEU A 34 34.39 19.49 -22.91
CA LEU A 34 34.20 20.35 -21.77
C LEU A 34 32.80 21.01 -21.84
N ILE A 35 31.80 20.33 -21.32
CA ILE A 35 30.50 20.92 -21.07
C ILE A 35 30.57 21.61 -19.70
N SER A 36 30.69 22.94 -19.71
CA SER A 36 30.56 23.74 -18.49
C SER A 36 29.15 23.51 -17.87
N PRO A 37 29.04 23.01 -16.65
CA PRO A 37 27.75 22.92 -16.01
C PRO A 37 27.25 24.35 -15.74
N ARG A 38 26.24 24.78 -16.46
CA ARG A 38 25.39 25.89 -16.00
C ARG A 38 24.74 25.40 -14.70
N VAL A 39 25.23 25.91 -13.60
CA VAL A 39 24.53 25.81 -12.31
C VAL A 39 23.22 26.58 -12.48
N ALA A 40 22.18 25.89 -12.87
CA ALA A 40 20.84 26.40 -12.66
C ALA A 40 20.66 26.48 -11.15
N THR A 41 20.65 27.70 -10.62
CA THR A 41 20.19 27.99 -9.26
C THR A 41 18.72 27.63 -9.24
N GLY A 42 18.43 26.38 -8.90
CA GLY A 42 17.08 25.86 -8.72
C GLY A 42 16.42 26.62 -7.59
N GLN A 43 15.40 27.35 -7.96
CA GLN A 43 14.37 27.85 -7.05
C GLN A 43 13.91 26.69 -6.17
N GLY A 44 13.69 27.01 -4.89
CA GLY A 44 13.43 26.11 -3.79
C GLY A 44 12.70 24.82 -4.17
N SER A 45 13.35 23.72 -3.84
CA SER A 45 12.73 22.39 -3.91
C SER A 45 11.51 22.40 -2.98
N ASN A 46 10.34 22.62 -3.56
CA ASN A 46 9.13 22.04 -3.00
C ASN A 46 9.48 20.56 -2.87
N HIS A 47 9.59 20.08 -1.65
CA HIS A 47 9.81 18.66 -1.41
C HIS A 47 8.76 17.92 -2.21
N ALA A 48 9.24 17.15 -3.17
CA ALA A 48 8.37 16.41 -4.06
C ALA A 48 7.43 15.57 -3.20
N GLU A 49 6.16 15.88 -3.30
CA GLU A 49 5.10 15.34 -2.47
C GLU A 49 4.94 13.84 -2.75
N THR A 50 4.87 13.03 -1.72
CA THR A 50 4.55 11.62 -1.87
C THR A 50 3.04 11.48 -2.00
N ALA A 51 2.56 11.01 -3.14
CA ALA A 51 1.16 10.72 -3.37
C ALA A 51 0.86 9.24 -3.17
N VAL A 52 -0.19 8.93 -2.42
CA VAL A 52 -0.74 7.58 -2.31
C VAL A 52 -2.07 7.57 -3.04
N VAL A 53 -2.06 7.06 -4.27
CA VAL A 53 -3.20 7.13 -5.17
C VAL A 53 -4.04 5.86 -5.09
N PHE A 54 -5.28 6.00 -4.65
CA PHE A 54 -6.22 4.89 -4.50
C PHE A 54 -7.06 4.71 -5.76
N TYR A 55 -6.95 3.57 -6.39
CA TYR A 55 -7.78 3.12 -7.49
C TYR A 55 -8.78 2.07 -7.00
N ALA A 56 -10.01 2.21 -7.41
CA ALA A 56 -11.08 1.30 -7.01
C ALA A 56 -11.73 0.65 -8.24
N ASP A 57 -12.09 -0.62 -8.11
CA ASP A 57 -12.94 -1.29 -9.08
C ASP A 57 -14.35 -0.66 -9.11
N PRO A 58 -15.07 -0.78 -10.23
CA PRO A 58 -16.48 -0.38 -10.30
C PRO A 58 -17.27 -1.07 -9.18
N GLY A 59 -17.86 -0.32 -8.29
CA GLY A 59 -18.66 -0.84 -7.17
C GLY A 59 -18.08 -0.59 -5.78
N VAL A 60 -16.92 0.06 -5.68
CA VAL A 60 -16.49 0.66 -4.42
C VAL A 60 -17.40 1.85 -4.13
N GLU A 61 -18.04 1.82 -2.97
CA GLU A 61 -18.96 2.89 -2.59
C GLU A 61 -18.22 4.22 -2.40
N ASP A 62 -18.68 5.27 -3.08
CA ASP A 62 -18.14 6.63 -2.91
C ASP A 62 -18.20 7.10 -1.45
N ALA A 63 -19.17 6.58 -0.69
CA ALA A 63 -19.34 6.90 0.72
C ALA A 63 -18.15 6.46 1.61
N VAL A 64 -17.34 5.48 1.20
CA VAL A 64 -16.15 5.04 1.96
C VAL A 64 -14.99 6.03 1.84
N TRP A 65 -14.91 6.77 0.74
CA TRP A 65 -13.77 7.62 0.44
C TRP A 65 -13.45 8.70 1.48
N PRO A 66 -14.42 9.49 2.00
CA PRO A 66 -14.12 10.48 3.02
C PRO A 66 -13.51 9.84 4.28
N SER A 67 -14.12 8.76 4.77
CA SER A 67 -13.61 8.02 5.93
C SER A 67 -12.25 7.37 5.66
N LEU A 68 -11.99 6.95 4.42
CA LEU A 68 -10.70 6.37 4.03
C LEU A 68 -9.58 7.42 4.05
N MET A 69 -9.84 8.62 3.55
CA MET A 69 -8.84 9.70 3.57
C MET A 69 -8.46 10.08 5.00
N ASP A 70 -9.45 10.30 5.85
CA ASP A 70 -9.24 10.63 7.26
C ASP A 70 -8.49 9.50 8.00
N ALA A 71 -8.93 8.25 7.83
CA ALA A 71 -8.29 7.09 8.44
C ALA A 71 -6.84 6.91 7.97
N PHE A 72 -6.54 7.22 6.71
CA PHE A 72 -5.18 7.14 6.18
C PHE A 72 -4.25 8.17 6.81
N HIS A 73 -4.68 9.42 6.92
CA HIS A 73 -3.92 10.47 7.59
C HIS A 73 -3.65 10.13 9.07
N ASP A 74 -4.68 9.66 9.77
CA ASP A 74 -4.56 9.27 11.17
C ASP A 74 -3.56 8.11 11.34
N GLU A 75 -3.56 7.14 10.43
CA GLU A 75 -2.67 5.99 10.50
C GLU A 75 -1.22 6.36 10.15
N VAL A 76 -1.00 7.21 9.12
CA VAL A 76 0.35 7.74 8.82
C VAL A 76 0.90 8.50 10.01
N ALA A 77 0.10 9.34 10.66
CA ALA A 77 0.52 10.09 11.84
C ALA A 77 0.86 9.17 13.03
N ARG A 78 0.14 8.06 13.18
CA ARG A 78 0.38 7.06 14.22
C ARG A 78 1.69 6.32 13.99
N GLU A 79 1.90 5.84 12.77
CA GLU A 79 3.07 5.04 12.43
C GLU A 79 4.36 5.86 12.32
N ALA A 80 4.26 7.17 12.13
CA ALA A 80 5.43 8.07 12.07
C ALA A 80 6.34 8.00 13.30
N ASN A 81 5.86 7.51 14.44
CA ASN A 81 6.66 7.28 15.64
C ASN A 81 7.51 6.01 15.57
N ASP A 82 7.01 4.98 14.87
CA ASP A 82 7.63 3.65 14.80
C ASP A 82 8.35 3.40 13.47
N TYR A 83 7.94 4.11 12.43
CA TYR A 83 8.53 4.05 11.10
C TYR A 83 8.50 5.44 10.43
N PRO A 84 9.63 5.92 9.86
CA PRO A 84 9.75 7.28 9.32
C PRO A 84 9.03 7.44 7.96
N LEU A 85 7.71 7.26 7.95
CA LEU A 85 6.91 7.57 6.77
C LEU A 85 6.91 9.07 6.50
N PRO A 86 6.87 9.49 5.22
CA PRO A 86 6.71 10.89 4.87
C PRO A 86 5.41 11.46 5.45
N SER A 87 5.50 12.39 6.39
CA SER A 87 4.34 13.00 7.06
C SER A 87 3.48 13.86 6.11
N ASN A 88 4.01 14.18 4.92
CA ASN A 88 3.32 14.92 3.86
C ASN A 88 2.74 13.98 2.78
N ALA A 89 2.61 12.70 3.06
CA ALA A 89 1.94 11.79 2.15
C ALA A 89 0.46 12.13 2.01
N GLU A 90 0.04 12.41 0.79
CA GLU A 90 -1.34 12.78 0.50
C GLU A 90 -2.09 11.59 -0.12
N PRO A 91 -3.18 11.13 0.52
CA PRO A 91 -4.08 10.16 -0.08
C PRO A 91 -4.93 10.82 -1.16
N ILE A 92 -4.88 10.29 -2.37
CA ILE A 92 -5.57 10.85 -3.53
C ILE A 92 -6.46 9.76 -4.16
N ARG A 93 -7.69 10.13 -4.50
CA ARG A 93 -8.55 9.27 -5.32
C ARG A 93 -8.06 9.26 -6.76
N GLY A 94 -7.88 8.07 -7.36
CA GLY A 94 -7.39 7.94 -8.73
C GLY A 94 -8.19 8.73 -9.76
N SER A 95 -9.51 8.83 -9.57
CA SER A 95 -10.39 9.65 -10.42
C SER A 95 -10.19 11.17 -10.28
N SER A 96 -9.46 11.62 -9.26
CA SER A 96 -9.16 13.03 -9.01
C SER A 96 -7.78 13.45 -9.54
N VAL A 97 -6.96 12.50 -9.97
CA VAL A 97 -5.65 12.80 -10.59
C VAL A 97 -5.86 13.50 -11.92
N ARG A 98 -5.19 14.62 -12.10
CA ARG A 98 -5.31 15.45 -13.33
C ARG A 98 -4.20 15.12 -14.29
N GLU A 99 -4.47 15.23 -15.58
CA GLU A 99 -3.44 15.14 -16.62
C GLU A 99 -2.36 16.22 -16.40
N GLY A 100 -1.10 15.81 -16.43
CA GLY A 100 0.04 16.71 -16.19
C GLY A 100 0.34 17.00 -14.72
N GLN A 101 -0.38 16.41 -13.77
CA GLN A 101 -0.04 16.51 -12.35
C GLN A 101 1.21 15.68 -12.08
N GLU A 102 2.23 16.31 -11.48
CA GLU A 102 3.51 15.68 -11.16
C GLU A 102 3.63 15.48 -9.65
N PHE A 103 4.12 14.31 -9.26
CA PHE A 103 4.44 13.95 -7.88
C PHE A 103 5.90 13.53 -7.82
N GLY A 104 6.52 13.69 -6.66
CA GLY A 104 7.90 13.24 -6.46
C GLY A 104 8.01 11.74 -6.34
N TYR A 105 7.06 11.14 -5.65
CA TYR A 105 6.92 9.70 -5.51
C TYR A 105 5.45 9.30 -5.50
N VAL A 106 5.12 8.18 -6.12
CA VAL A 106 3.73 7.70 -6.21
C VAL A 106 3.66 6.25 -5.76
N ILE A 107 2.79 5.97 -4.79
CA ILE A 107 2.35 4.62 -4.46
C ILE A 107 0.93 4.45 -4.99
N GLN A 108 0.70 3.40 -5.73
CA GLN A 108 -0.62 3.08 -6.26
C GLN A 108 -1.27 1.98 -5.41
N VAL A 109 -2.41 2.28 -4.82
CA VAL A 109 -3.21 1.32 -4.04
C VAL A 109 -4.43 0.91 -4.85
N HIS A 110 -4.50 -0.35 -5.22
CA HIS A 110 -5.60 -0.93 -5.99
C HIS A 110 -6.56 -1.68 -5.07
N LEU A 111 -7.76 -1.14 -4.89
CA LEU A 111 -8.85 -1.79 -4.15
C LEU A 111 -9.61 -2.72 -5.09
N ILE A 112 -9.49 -4.04 -4.87
CA ILE A 112 -10.06 -5.05 -5.77
C ILE A 112 -11.37 -5.59 -5.21
N GLY A 113 -12.41 -5.54 -6.03
CA GLY A 113 -13.76 -5.96 -5.68
C GLY A 113 -14.51 -4.92 -4.84
N ARG A 114 -15.62 -5.33 -4.25
CA ARG A 114 -16.49 -4.43 -3.49
C ARG A 114 -15.99 -4.28 -2.05
N CYS A 115 -15.77 -3.05 -1.65
CA CYS A 115 -15.43 -2.67 -0.27
C CYS A 115 -16.70 -2.37 0.56
N ASP A 116 -17.78 -3.08 0.30
CA ASP A 116 -19.00 -2.92 1.05
C ASP A 116 -18.92 -3.67 2.39
N VAL A 117 -19.54 -3.08 3.37
CA VAL A 117 -19.54 -3.51 4.77
C VAL A 117 -20.84 -4.24 5.12
N VAL A 118 -21.43 -4.90 4.14
CA VAL A 118 -22.67 -5.65 4.34
C VAL A 118 -22.38 -6.89 5.18
N GLN A 119 -23.16 -7.07 6.25
CA GLN A 119 -23.13 -8.32 7.01
C GLN A 119 -23.49 -9.49 6.07
N GLN A 120 -22.50 -10.33 5.82
CA GLN A 120 -22.71 -11.53 5.03
C GLN A 120 -22.89 -12.74 5.96
N ALA A 121 -23.68 -13.70 5.51
CA ALA A 121 -23.71 -14.99 6.20
C ALA A 121 -22.28 -15.57 6.25
N GLU A 122 -21.94 -16.20 7.38
CA GLU A 122 -20.63 -16.82 7.57
C GLU A 122 -20.30 -17.73 6.37
N ARG A 123 -19.27 -17.34 5.65
CA ARG A 123 -18.68 -18.13 4.58
C ARG A 123 -17.24 -18.41 4.92
N PRO A 124 -16.69 -19.56 4.52
CA PRO A 124 -15.27 -19.81 4.67
C PRO A 124 -14.47 -18.67 4.00
N LEU A 125 -13.53 -18.10 4.74
CA LEU A 125 -12.64 -17.06 4.20
C LEU A 125 -11.92 -17.61 2.96
N PRO A 126 -11.93 -16.90 1.83
CA PRO A 126 -11.14 -17.26 0.68
C PRO A 126 -9.65 -17.28 1.08
N ARG A 127 -8.92 -18.29 0.63
CA ARG A 127 -7.48 -18.37 0.89
C ARG A 127 -6.74 -17.23 0.20
N GLY A 128 -5.71 -16.68 0.86
CA GLY A 128 -4.81 -15.69 0.32
C GLY A 128 -4.70 -14.45 1.21
N PRO A 129 -3.77 -13.53 0.89
CA PRO A 129 -3.53 -12.33 1.66
C PRO A 129 -4.70 -11.33 1.56
N LEU A 130 -4.82 -10.44 2.54
CA LEU A 130 -5.75 -9.30 2.49
C LEU A 130 -5.18 -8.18 1.61
N GLY A 131 -3.86 -7.94 1.72
CA GLY A 131 -3.10 -7.03 0.87
C GLY A 131 -1.83 -7.69 0.37
N TRP A 132 -1.22 -7.15 -0.67
CA TRP A 132 0.08 -7.58 -1.17
C TRP A 132 0.71 -6.52 -2.07
N VAL A 133 2.04 -6.56 -2.20
CA VAL A 133 2.84 -5.83 -3.17
C VAL A 133 3.35 -6.74 -4.28
N LEU A 134 3.80 -6.17 -5.38
CA LEU A 134 4.46 -6.90 -6.45
C LEU A 134 5.97 -6.92 -6.20
N ASP A 135 6.55 -8.11 -6.25
CA ASP A 135 8.00 -8.31 -6.34
C ASP A 135 8.36 -8.68 -7.79
N VAL A 136 9.21 -7.89 -8.41
CA VAL A 136 9.71 -8.14 -9.75
C VAL A 136 11.23 -8.26 -9.69
N SER A 137 11.72 -9.49 -9.78
CA SER A 137 13.15 -9.79 -9.76
C SER A 137 13.89 -9.37 -8.48
N GLY A 138 13.20 -9.38 -7.35
CA GLY A 138 13.74 -9.01 -6.03
C GLY A 138 13.62 -7.51 -5.72
N GLU A 139 12.90 -6.77 -6.54
CA GLU A 139 12.57 -5.36 -6.31
C GLU A 139 11.06 -5.22 -6.07
N ILE A 140 10.69 -4.68 -4.91
CA ILE A 140 9.29 -4.45 -4.56
C ILE A 140 8.80 -3.19 -5.25
N GLN A 141 7.78 -3.36 -6.10
CA GLN A 141 7.23 -2.28 -6.91
C GLN A 141 6.22 -1.43 -6.12
N PRO A 142 6.03 -0.15 -6.46
CA PRO A 142 5.14 0.76 -5.74
C PRO A 142 3.65 0.52 -6.06
N PHE A 143 3.26 -0.75 -6.11
CA PHE A 143 1.89 -1.18 -6.36
C PHE A 143 1.39 -2.05 -5.21
N VAL A 144 0.40 -1.53 -4.51
CA VAL A 144 -0.31 -2.22 -3.43
C VAL A 144 -1.65 -2.72 -3.96
N TYR A 145 -1.99 -3.94 -3.63
CA TYR A 145 -3.30 -4.53 -3.94
C TYR A 145 -4.01 -4.93 -2.65
N ILE A 146 -5.27 -4.57 -2.51
CA ILE A 146 -6.10 -4.92 -1.36
C ILE A 146 -7.38 -5.60 -1.84
N SER A 147 -7.62 -6.83 -1.36
CA SER A 147 -8.83 -7.56 -1.67
C SER A 147 -9.96 -7.15 -0.74
N CYS A 148 -10.78 -6.18 -1.15
CA CYS A 148 -11.92 -5.69 -0.38
C CYS A 148 -12.93 -6.79 -0.03
N ALA A 149 -13.19 -7.71 -0.94
CA ALA A 149 -14.13 -8.81 -0.69
C ALA A 149 -13.65 -9.75 0.42
N ARG A 150 -12.33 -10.03 0.49
CA ARG A 150 -11.75 -10.82 1.59
C ARG A 150 -11.71 -10.03 2.88
N LEU A 151 -11.35 -8.76 2.81
CA LEU A 151 -11.30 -7.87 3.95
C LEU A 151 -12.68 -7.76 4.60
N SER A 152 -13.73 -7.55 3.81
CA SER A 152 -15.12 -7.53 4.30
C SER A 152 -15.49 -8.82 5.04
N GLN A 153 -15.15 -9.98 4.49
CA GLN A 153 -15.41 -11.26 5.16
C GLN A 153 -14.55 -11.44 6.43
N PHE A 154 -13.30 -11.01 6.39
CA PHE A 154 -12.39 -11.09 7.53
C PHE A 154 -12.86 -10.22 8.70
N LEU A 155 -13.37 -9.02 8.40
CA LEU A 155 -13.87 -8.08 9.40
C LEU A 155 -15.29 -8.40 9.90
N ASN A 156 -16.04 -9.27 9.21
CA ASN A 156 -17.43 -9.56 9.55
C ASN A 156 -17.64 -9.93 11.03
N PRO A 157 -16.84 -10.80 11.68
CA PRO A 157 -17.00 -11.11 13.10
C PRO A 157 -16.75 -9.90 14.01
N THR A 158 -15.76 -9.06 13.68
CA THR A 158 -15.37 -7.89 14.48
C THR A 158 -16.39 -6.75 14.36
N THR A 159 -17.08 -6.67 13.22
CA THR A 159 -18.07 -5.62 12.92
C THR A 159 -19.50 -6.00 13.28
N LEU A 160 -19.71 -7.18 13.89
CA LEU A 160 -21.03 -7.60 14.37
C LEU A 160 -21.55 -6.61 15.41
N GLY A 161 -22.79 -6.16 15.22
CA GLY A 161 -23.42 -5.17 16.11
C GLY A 161 -23.08 -3.71 15.84
N MET A 162 -22.14 -3.43 14.95
CA MET A 162 -21.87 -2.07 14.49
C MET A 162 -23.01 -1.59 13.56
N ASN A 163 -23.32 -0.30 13.63
CA ASN A 163 -24.19 0.34 12.63
C ASN A 163 -23.42 0.54 11.30
N GLU A 164 -24.09 1.02 10.28
CA GLU A 164 -23.52 1.16 8.94
C GLU A 164 -22.30 2.11 8.89
N ASP A 165 -22.41 3.26 9.58
CA ASP A 165 -21.32 4.25 9.62
C ASP A 165 -20.09 3.69 10.35
N GLN A 166 -20.30 3.02 11.48
CA GLN A 166 -19.23 2.36 12.23
C GLN A 166 -18.52 1.27 11.38
N ARG A 167 -19.29 0.48 10.63
CA ARG A 167 -18.71 -0.51 9.72
C ARG A 167 -17.90 0.13 8.59
N ARG A 168 -18.40 1.25 8.06
CA ARG A 168 -17.71 2.03 7.01
C ARG A 168 -16.37 2.57 7.53
N GLU A 169 -16.36 3.14 8.72
CA GLU A 169 -15.14 3.60 9.38
C GLU A 169 -14.17 2.43 9.68
N ALA A 170 -14.67 1.30 10.16
CA ALA A 170 -13.86 0.12 10.42
C ALA A 170 -13.20 -0.41 9.13
N MET A 171 -13.93 -0.44 8.02
CA MET A 171 -13.39 -0.80 6.70
C MET A 171 -12.33 0.19 6.23
N ALA A 172 -12.59 1.48 6.37
CA ALA A 172 -11.64 2.54 6.00
C ALA A 172 -10.33 2.43 6.79
N ARG A 173 -10.40 2.22 8.09
CA ARG A 173 -9.20 1.98 8.94
C ARG A 173 -8.44 0.74 8.52
N ALA A 174 -9.14 -0.37 8.27
CA ALA A 174 -8.51 -1.60 7.86
C ALA A 174 -7.80 -1.48 6.50
N ILE A 175 -8.41 -0.80 5.53
CA ILE A 175 -7.78 -0.50 4.23
C ILE A 175 -6.53 0.36 4.44
N SER A 176 -6.62 1.42 5.25
CA SER A 176 -5.50 2.33 5.52
C SER A 176 -4.32 1.60 6.16
N ARG A 177 -4.59 0.75 7.15
CA ARG A 177 -3.55 -0.06 7.81
C ARG A 177 -2.88 -1.04 6.88
N ILE A 178 -3.65 -1.74 6.06
CA ILE A 178 -3.07 -2.64 5.06
C ILE A 178 -2.25 -1.85 4.03
N ALA A 179 -2.75 -0.71 3.55
CA ALA A 179 -2.02 0.12 2.60
C ALA A 179 -0.68 0.61 3.16
N ILE A 180 -0.64 1.03 4.41
CA ILE A 180 0.58 1.49 5.10
C ILE A 180 1.52 0.32 5.38
N HIS A 181 1.00 -0.85 5.80
CA HIS A 181 1.80 -2.07 5.95
C HIS A 181 2.54 -2.41 4.65
N GLU A 182 1.83 -2.44 3.54
CA GLU A 182 2.40 -2.73 2.23
C GLU A 182 3.35 -1.61 1.76
N TRP A 183 3.05 -0.35 2.08
CA TRP A 183 3.96 0.76 1.79
C TRP A 183 5.29 0.61 2.53
N ILE A 184 5.29 0.18 3.79
CA ILE A 184 6.53 -0.08 4.53
C ILE A 184 7.37 -1.16 3.83
N HIS A 185 6.76 -2.19 3.25
CA HIS A 185 7.47 -3.18 2.43
C HIS A 185 8.11 -2.55 1.19
N ILE A 186 7.41 -1.63 0.52
CA ILE A 186 7.93 -0.90 -0.64
C ILE A 186 9.13 -0.03 -0.23
N ASP A 187 8.98 0.75 0.83
CA ASP A 187 10.01 1.69 1.28
C ASP A 187 11.26 0.96 1.79
N ALA A 188 11.06 -0.09 2.59
CA ALA A 188 12.15 -0.91 3.12
C ALA A 188 12.75 -1.88 2.08
N GLN A 189 12.15 -2.04 0.91
CA GLN A 189 12.51 -3.07 -0.09
C GLN A 189 12.68 -4.46 0.54
N SER A 190 11.78 -4.81 1.47
CA SER A 190 11.91 -5.99 2.32
C SER A 190 10.56 -6.63 2.64
N ALA A 191 10.47 -7.94 2.51
CA ALA A 191 9.32 -8.74 2.95
C ALA A 191 9.40 -9.13 4.45
N HIS A 192 10.35 -8.58 5.20
CA HIS A 192 10.47 -8.90 6.63
C HIS A 192 9.40 -8.18 7.46
N HIS A 193 8.87 -8.92 8.43
CA HIS A 193 7.88 -8.43 9.38
C HIS A 193 8.51 -8.20 10.76
N ALA A 194 7.94 -7.26 11.51
CA ALA A 194 8.25 -7.08 12.92
C ALA A 194 7.39 -7.99 13.79
N ASN A 195 7.68 -8.01 15.08
CA ASN A 195 6.91 -8.81 16.05
C ASN A 195 5.75 -8.04 16.69
N HIS A 196 5.55 -6.77 16.32
CA HIS A 196 4.52 -5.89 16.91
C HIS A 196 4.10 -4.79 15.94
N GLY A 197 2.96 -4.18 16.24
CA GLY A 197 2.39 -3.07 15.47
C GLY A 197 1.91 -3.46 14.08
N ILE A 198 1.72 -2.47 13.23
CA ILE A 198 1.22 -2.67 11.86
C ILE A 198 2.13 -3.54 11.00
N ARG A 199 3.42 -3.62 11.34
CA ARG A 199 4.42 -4.41 10.61
C ARG A 199 4.43 -5.90 10.93
N GLN A 200 3.48 -6.40 11.71
CA GLN A 200 3.34 -7.84 11.95
C GLN A 200 2.89 -8.58 10.69
N ALA A 201 3.32 -9.86 10.57
CA ALA A 201 2.87 -10.72 9.48
C ALA A 201 1.38 -11.06 9.55
N GLU A 202 0.80 -11.02 10.74
CA GLU A 202 -0.59 -11.37 11.01
C GLU A 202 -1.23 -10.27 11.86
N LEU A 203 -2.32 -9.68 11.36
CA LEU A 203 -3.14 -8.72 12.09
C LEU A 203 -4.52 -9.33 12.33
N SER A 204 -5.05 -9.16 13.53
CA SER A 204 -6.43 -9.54 13.86
C SER A 204 -7.44 -8.52 13.30
N GLY A 205 -8.71 -8.90 13.23
CA GLY A 205 -9.77 -7.98 12.85
C GLY A 205 -9.89 -6.79 13.81
N GLU A 206 -9.64 -7.01 15.09
CA GLU A 206 -9.62 -5.96 16.11
C GLU A 206 -8.48 -4.97 15.84
N GLU A 207 -7.25 -5.47 15.67
CA GLU A 207 -6.09 -4.63 15.35
C GLU A 207 -6.30 -3.83 14.05
N LEU A 208 -6.98 -4.38 13.05
CA LEU A 208 -7.27 -3.66 11.81
C LEU A 208 -8.33 -2.57 11.98
N THR A 209 -9.23 -2.68 12.94
CA THR A 209 -10.38 -1.78 13.09
C THR A 209 -10.29 -0.84 14.29
N GLU A 210 -9.31 -0.99 15.17
CA GLU A 210 -9.12 -0.10 16.32
C GLU A 210 -9.00 1.36 15.88
N GLY A 211 -9.81 2.22 16.54
CA GLY A 211 -9.69 3.67 16.41
C GLY A 211 -8.44 4.21 17.11
N PRO A 212 -8.13 5.51 16.92
CA PRO A 212 -7.09 6.17 17.69
C PRO A 212 -7.37 6.00 19.19
N ALA A 213 -6.33 5.63 19.95
CA ALA A 213 -6.44 5.47 21.40
C ALA A 213 -6.85 6.82 22.03
N GLY A 214 -8.13 7.01 22.31
CA GLY A 214 -8.64 8.25 22.90
C GLY A 214 -10.11 8.57 22.62
N GLY A 215 -10.77 7.85 21.73
CA GLY A 215 -12.18 8.07 21.40
C GLY A 215 -13.12 7.15 22.17
N ARG A 216 -13.29 7.34 23.48
CA ARG A 216 -14.44 6.88 24.26
C ARG A 216 -14.95 8.03 25.10
#